data_379d898ba3c2e6ff11cfac5342294a39
#
_entry.id   379d898ba3c2e6ff11cfac5342294a39
#
_cell.length_a   1.000
_cell.length_b   1.000
_cell.length_c   1.000
_cell.angle_alpha   90.00
_cell.angle_beta   90.00
_cell.angle_gamma   90.00
#
_symmetry.space_group_name_H-M   'P 1'
#
loop_
_entity.id
_entity.type
_entity.pdbx_description
1 polymer ?
#
loop_
_entity_poly.entity_id
_entity_poly.type
_entity_poly.pdbx_seq_one_letter_code
_entity_poly.pdbx_strand_id
1 'polypeptide(L)'
;MNVINEINVSFPSKSTNEALARSIVSAFIMSLDPTVAELSDVKTAVSEAVTNCVVHGYKRESGTIYIKGKICENGKVVIKIRDRGCGIEDIKKAMQPLFTTAPEEDRAGLGFAVMQSFCDKVKVKSEVGKGTTVTLEKTICRY
;
A
#
# COMPACT_ATOMS: atom_id res chain seq x y z
N MET A 1 10.65 -0.17 -18.92
CA MET A 1 11.43 0.64 -17.98
C MET A 1 12.30 -0.27 -17.14
N ASN A 2 13.59 0.00 -17.09
CA ASN A 2 14.52 -0.87 -16.39
C ASN A 2 14.39 -0.73 -14.87
N VAL A 3 14.24 -1.87 -14.20
CA VAL A 3 14.26 -1.93 -12.74
C VAL A 3 15.71 -1.95 -12.29
N ILE A 4 16.09 -1.01 -11.43
CA ILE A 4 17.46 -0.89 -10.91
C ILE A 4 17.61 -1.39 -9.48
N ASN A 5 16.50 -1.57 -8.76
CA ASN A 5 16.51 -2.17 -7.43
C ASN A 5 15.13 -2.74 -7.11
N GLU A 6 15.11 -3.79 -6.31
CA GLU A 6 13.83 -4.36 -5.85
C GLU A 6 13.97 -5.03 -4.49
N ILE A 7 12.85 -5.07 -3.77
CA ILE A 7 12.75 -5.79 -2.50
C ILE A 7 11.51 -6.67 -2.51
N ASN A 8 11.56 -7.68 -1.66
CA ASN A 8 10.47 -8.62 -1.48
C ASN A 8 10.46 -9.00 0.00
N VAL A 9 9.42 -8.60 0.71
CA VAL A 9 9.31 -8.86 2.15
C VAL A 9 7.91 -9.36 2.48
N SER A 10 7.82 -10.10 3.57
CA SER A 10 6.54 -10.53 4.12
C SER A 10 6.60 -10.53 5.63
N PHE A 11 5.46 -10.32 6.26
CA PHE A 11 5.34 -10.31 7.71
C PHE A 11 3.89 -10.62 8.13
N PRO A 12 3.69 -11.02 9.39
CA PRO A 12 2.33 -11.25 9.89
C PRO A 12 1.47 -10.00 9.84
N SER A 13 0.18 -10.17 9.61
CA SER A 13 -0.81 -9.08 9.52
C SER A 13 -1.18 -8.53 10.88
N LYS A 14 -0.19 -8.04 11.60
CA LYS A 14 -0.38 -7.39 12.90
C LYS A 14 -0.38 -5.88 12.72
N SER A 15 -1.24 -5.18 13.47
CA SER A 15 -1.30 -3.71 13.44
C SER A 15 0.06 -3.06 13.76
N THR A 16 0.85 -3.69 14.63
CA THR A 16 2.20 -3.22 14.97
C THR A 16 3.15 -3.25 13.78
N ASN A 17 2.88 -4.07 12.77
CA ASN A 17 3.73 -4.18 11.57
C ASN A 17 3.46 -3.09 10.52
N GLU A 18 2.49 -2.22 10.76
CA GLU A 18 2.29 -1.03 9.95
C GLU A 18 3.52 -0.12 10.02
N ALA A 19 4.05 0.12 11.21
CA ALA A 19 5.26 0.91 11.41
C ALA A 19 6.48 0.24 10.76
N LEU A 20 6.58 -1.08 10.85
CA LEU A 20 7.63 -1.84 10.19
C LEU A 20 7.58 -1.63 8.67
N ALA A 21 6.40 -1.73 8.08
CA ALA A 21 6.20 -1.53 6.64
C ALA A 21 6.65 -0.15 6.20
N ARG A 22 6.26 0.90 6.94
CA ARG A 22 6.70 2.28 6.65
C ARG A 22 8.21 2.41 6.69
N SER A 23 8.85 1.82 7.68
CA SER A 23 10.31 1.87 7.84
C SER A 23 11.03 1.15 6.71
N ILE A 24 10.55 -0.03 6.33
CA ILE A 24 11.14 -0.81 5.23
C ILE A 24 11.07 -0.05 3.92
N VAL A 25 9.89 0.48 3.59
CA VAL A 25 9.70 1.21 2.33
C VAL A 25 10.49 2.52 2.33
N SER A 26 10.54 3.22 3.47
CA SER A 26 11.33 4.44 3.62
C SER A 26 12.82 4.16 3.35
N ALA A 27 13.36 3.12 3.96
CA ALA A 27 14.75 2.74 3.75
C ALA A 27 15.02 2.38 2.27
N PHE A 28 14.09 1.68 1.66
CA PHE A 28 14.21 1.26 0.26
C PHE A 28 14.32 2.44 -0.71
N ILE A 29 13.49 3.46 -0.53
CA ILE A 29 13.46 4.62 -1.44
C ILE A 29 14.50 5.70 -1.13
N MET A 30 15.24 5.56 -0.04
CA MET A 30 16.24 6.56 0.35
C MET A 30 17.34 6.75 -0.71
N SER A 31 17.65 5.72 -1.49
CA SER A 31 18.62 5.83 -2.58
C SER A 31 18.20 6.84 -3.67
N LEU A 32 16.92 7.18 -3.72
CA LEU A 32 16.40 8.20 -4.65
C LEU A 32 16.47 9.61 -4.08
N ASP A 33 16.95 9.76 -2.86
CA ASP A 33 17.04 11.04 -2.17
C ASP A 33 15.71 11.81 -2.19
N PRO A 34 14.62 11.21 -1.66
CA PRO A 34 13.31 11.84 -1.68
C PRO A 34 13.27 13.08 -0.80
N THR A 35 12.42 14.04 -1.16
CA THR A 35 12.10 15.15 -0.26
C THR A 35 11.34 14.62 0.95
N VAL A 36 11.28 15.42 2.03
CA VAL A 36 10.48 15.06 3.22
C VAL A 36 9.02 14.84 2.85
N ALA A 37 8.48 15.69 1.95
CA ALA A 37 7.10 15.56 1.48
C ALA A 37 6.89 14.26 0.69
N GLU A 38 7.78 13.93 -0.24
CA GLU A 38 7.70 12.69 -1.02
C GLU A 38 7.77 11.46 -0.12
N LEU A 39 8.68 11.46 0.84
CA LEU A 39 8.83 10.37 1.80
C LEU A 39 7.58 10.20 2.65
N SER A 40 7.03 11.30 3.15
CA SER A 40 5.79 11.31 3.94
C SER A 40 4.61 10.76 3.13
N ASP A 41 4.48 11.15 1.88
CA ASP A 41 3.42 10.69 0.98
C ASP A 41 3.47 9.17 0.79
N VAL A 42 4.65 8.64 0.52
CA VAL A 42 4.84 7.19 0.34
C VAL A 42 4.54 6.44 1.64
N LYS A 43 5.04 6.92 2.77
CA LYS A 43 4.79 6.30 4.09
C LYS A 43 3.30 6.26 4.40
N THR A 44 2.59 7.35 4.16
CA THR A 44 1.15 7.44 4.41
C THR A 44 0.38 6.45 3.54
N ALA A 45 0.69 6.40 2.25
CA ALA A 45 0.03 5.49 1.32
C ALA A 45 0.26 4.01 1.70
N VAL A 46 1.49 3.66 2.05
CA VAL A 46 1.83 2.30 2.49
C VAL A 46 1.10 1.94 3.77
N SER A 47 1.04 2.86 4.71
CA SER A 47 0.32 2.70 5.98
C SER A 47 -1.15 2.35 5.75
N GLU A 48 -1.81 3.10 4.88
CA GLU A 48 -3.22 2.86 4.55
C GLU A 48 -3.42 1.50 3.87
N ALA A 49 -2.52 1.13 2.96
CA ALA A 49 -2.60 -0.18 2.29
C ALA A 49 -2.43 -1.34 3.27
N VAL A 50 -1.48 -1.23 4.20
CA VAL A 50 -1.27 -2.26 5.24
C VAL A 50 -2.46 -2.34 6.19
N THR A 51 -3.00 -1.20 6.60
CA THR A 51 -4.20 -1.15 7.44
C THR A 51 -5.37 -1.86 6.75
N ASN A 52 -5.54 -1.64 5.45
CA ASN A 52 -6.58 -2.32 4.70
C ASN A 52 -6.40 -3.84 4.70
N CYS A 53 -5.17 -4.32 4.61
CA CYS A 53 -4.89 -5.76 4.71
C CYS A 53 -5.31 -6.32 6.07
N VAL A 54 -4.95 -5.63 7.15
CA VAL A 54 -5.23 -6.08 8.52
C VAL A 54 -6.72 -6.04 8.82
N VAL A 55 -7.36 -4.90 8.56
CA VAL A 55 -8.75 -4.64 8.95
C VAL A 55 -9.75 -5.28 8.01
N HIS A 56 -9.58 -5.08 6.71
CA HIS A 56 -10.56 -5.50 5.70
C HIS A 56 -10.20 -6.82 5.02
N GLY A 57 -8.94 -7.05 4.72
CA GLY A 57 -8.48 -8.27 4.08
C GLY A 57 -8.59 -9.47 4.99
N TYR A 58 -7.94 -9.43 6.11
CA TYR A 58 -7.91 -10.52 7.09
C TYR A 58 -8.90 -10.37 8.23
N LYS A 59 -9.61 -9.25 8.31
CA LYS A 59 -10.61 -8.96 9.35
C LYS A 59 -10.05 -9.18 10.76
N ARG A 60 -8.81 -8.71 10.95
CA ARG A 60 -8.03 -8.83 12.20
C ARG A 60 -7.66 -10.26 12.59
N GLU A 61 -7.89 -11.22 11.72
CA GLU A 61 -7.42 -12.59 11.91
C GLU A 61 -5.98 -12.74 11.42
N SER A 62 -5.36 -13.86 11.75
CA SER A 62 -3.98 -14.15 11.35
C SER A 62 -3.84 -14.28 9.84
N GLY A 63 -2.86 -13.62 9.28
CA GLY A 63 -2.53 -13.72 7.87
C GLY A 63 -1.13 -13.20 7.63
N THR A 64 -0.73 -13.16 6.37
CA THR A 64 0.58 -12.64 5.94
C THR A 64 0.37 -11.53 4.94
N ILE A 65 1.12 -10.43 5.13
CA ILE A 65 1.16 -9.32 4.20
C ILE A 65 2.45 -9.42 3.40
N TYR A 66 2.34 -9.30 2.09
CA TYR A 66 3.47 -9.38 1.15
C TYR A 66 3.69 -8.01 0.54
N ILE A 67 4.92 -7.49 0.62
CA ILE A 67 5.29 -6.23 -0.01
C ILE A 67 6.40 -6.49 -1.03
N LYS A 68 6.18 -6.01 -2.24
CA LYS A 68 7.17 -6.04 -3.31
C LYS A 68 7.41 -4.62 -3.78
N GLY A 69 8.65 -4.17 -3.70
CA GLY A 69 9.02 -2.84 -4.14
C GLY A 69 9.98 -2.89 -5.31
N LYS A 70 9.81 -1.98 -6.27
CA LYS A 70 10.70 -1.81 -7.41
C LYS A 70 11.04 -0.34 -7.57
N ILE A 71 12.30 -0.06 -7.88
CA ILE A 71 12.76 1.26 -8.30
C ILE A 71 13.21 1.15 -9.75
N CYS A 72 12.68 2.01 -10.61
CA CYS A 72 13.05 2.07 -12.01
C CYS A 72 14.04 3.21 -12.25
N GLU A 73 14.80 3.15 -13.34
CA GLU A 73 15.87 4.11 -13.60
C GLU A 73 15.41 5.57 -13.79
N ASN A 74 14.11 5.77 -14.07
CA ASN A 74 13.53 7.11 -14.16
C ASN A 74 13.10 7.70 -12.81
N GLY A 75 13.38 7.00 -11.70
CA GLY A 75 12.95 7.40 -10.37
C GLY A 75 11.54 6.95 -10.00
N LYS A 76 10.90 6.16 -10.84
CA LYS A 76 9.58 5.61 -10.54
C LYS A 76 9.69 4.51 -9.51
N VAL A 77 8.91 4.65 -8.44
CA VAL A 77 8.78 3.64 -7.39
C VAL A 77 7.44 2.93 -7.57
N VAL A 78 7.47 1.60 -7.57
CA VAL A 78 6.27 0.77 -7.64
C VAL A 78 6.26 -0.12 -6.41
N ILE A 79 5.20 -0.01 -5.60
CA ILE A 79 5.06 -0.81 -4.38
C ILE A 79 3.76 -1.59 -4.47
N LYS A 80 3.86 -2.91 -4.37
CA LYS A 80 2.70 -3.80 -4.32
C LYS A 80 2.54 -4.32 -2.91
N ILE A 81 1.35 -4.15 -2.36
CA ILE A 81 0.98 -4.67 -1.04
C ILE A 81 -0.14 -5.67 -1.26
N ARG A 82 0.11 -6.93 -0.89
CA ARG A 82 -0.81 -8.03 -1.16
C ARG A 82 -1.22 -8.73 0.12
N ASP A 83 -2.51 -9.05 0.21
CA ASP A 83 -3.03 -9.98 1.19
C ASP A 83 -3.70 -11.17 0.47
N ARG A 84 -3.91 -12.24 1.22
CA ARG A 84 -4.67 -13.42 0.77
C ARG A 84 -5.94 -13.55 1.60
N GLY A 85 -6.58 -12.41 1.86
CA GLY A 85 -7.79 -12.34 2.66
C GLY A 85 -9.07 -12.56 1.86
N CYS A 86 -10.14 -11.93 2.32
CA CYS A 86 -11.47 -12.16 1.76
C CYS A 86 -11.70 -11.54 0.37
N GLY A 87 -10.86 -10.58 -0.02
CA GLY A 87 -11.04 -9.85 -1.27
C GLY A 87 -12.10 -8.76 -1.16
N ILE A 88 -12.29 -8.04 -2.26
CA ILE A 88 -13.23 -6.92 -2.37
C ILE A 88 -14.27 -7.27 -3.42
N GLU A 89 -15.54 -7.23 -3.04
CA GLU A 89 -16.66 -7.53 -3.92
C GLU A 89 -16.83 -6.50 -5.04
N ASP A 90 -16.80 -5.22 -4.68
CA ASP A 90 -16.99 -4.11 -5.60
C ASP A 90 -15.84 -3.11 -5.43
N ILE A 91 -14.84 -3.22 -6.29
CA ILE A 91 -13.63 -2.40 -6.22
C ILE A 91 -13.96 -0.92 -6.45
N LYS A 92 -14.82 -0.62 -7.41
CA LYS A 92 -15.20 0.77 -7.69
C LYS A 92 -15.84 1.44 -6.48
N LYS A 93 -16.73 0.72 -5.81
CA LYS A 93 -17.39 1.21 -4.60
C LYS A 93 -16.41 1.35 -3.45
N ALA A 94 -15.51 0.38 -3.28
CA ALA A 94 -14.50 0.40 -2.22
C ALA A 94 -13.54 1.59 -2.36
N MET A 95 -13.29 2.04 -3.58
CA MET A 95 -12.41 3.19 -3.84
C MET A 95 -13.09 4.54 -3.69
N GLN A 96 -14.41 4.56 -3.54
CA GLN A 96 -15.14 5.81 -3.28
C GLN A 96 -14.84 6.31 -1.87
N PRO A 97 -14.73 7.64 -1.68
CA PRO A 97 -14.55 8.20 -0.34
C PRO A 97 -15.71 7.79 0.58
N LEU A 98 -15.40 7.59 1.85
CA LEU A 98 -16.35 7.23 2.93
C LEU A 98 -16.91 5.82 2.87
N PHE A 99 -16.54 5.01 1.87
CA PHE A 99 -16.92 3.60 1.87
C PHE A 99 -16.03 2.78 2.79
N THR A 100 -16.63 1.91 3.60
CA THR A 100 -15.90 0.96 4.45
C THR A 100 -16.75 -0.26 4.76
N THR A 101 -16.09 -1.42 4.95
CA THR A 101 -16.71 -2.65 5.45
C THR A 101 -16.63 -2.77 6.97
N ALA A 102 -15.91 -1.85 7.63
CA ALA A 102 -15.73 -1.82 9.09
C ALA A 102 -15.77 -0.37 9.57
N PRO A 103 -16.98 0.25 9.62
CA PRO A 103 -17.11 1.69 9.89
C PRO A 103 -16.48 2.19 11.19
N GLU A 104 -16.46 1.37 12.24
CA GLU A 104 -15.85 1.78 13.50
C GLU A 104 -14.34 1.70 13.49
N GLU A 105 -13.73 1.05 12.53
CA GLU A 105 -12.28 0.78 12.50
C GLU A 105 -11.56 1.52 11.39
N ASP A 106 -12.26 1.83 10.31
CA ASP A 106 -11.72 2.61 9.20
C ASP A 106 -11.97 4.09 9.44
N ARG A 107 -11.16 4.93 8.89
CA ARG A 107 -11.28 6.39 8.96
C ARG A 107 -12.37 6.87 8.01
N ALA A 108 -13.59 6.44 8.24
CA ALA A 108 -14.75 6.75 7.42
C ALA A 108 -14.56 6.38 5.94
N GLY A 109 -13.85 5.29 5.66
CA GLY A 109 -13.64 4.79 4.30
C GLY A 109 -12.71 5.64 3.45
N LEU A 110 -11.76 6.35 4.08
CA LEU A 110 -10.83 7.24 3.37
C LEU A 110 -9.54 6.57 2.89
N GLY A 111 -9.32 5.29 3.20
CA GLY A 111 -8.06 4.60 2.90
C GLY A 111 -7.60 4.69 1.45
N PHE A 112 -8.45 4.31 0.49
CA PHE A 112 -8.09 4.39 -0.93
C PHE A 112 -8.02 5.83 -1.44
N ALA A 113 -8.88 6.71 -0.94
CA ALA A 113 -8.83 8.14 -1.29
C ALA A 113 -7.52 8.77 -0.81
N VAL A 114 -7.04 8.41 0.38
CA VAL A 114 -5.75 8.86 0.91
C VAL A 114 -4.62 8.36 0.02
N MET A 115 -4.60 7.08 -0.34
CA MET A 115 -3.59 6.53 -1.24
C MET A 115 -3.56 7.28 -2.57
N GLN A 116 -4.72 7.53 -3.16
CA GLN A 116 -4.83 8.27 -4.43
C GLN A 116 -4.34 9.70 -4.33
N SER A 117 -4.51 10.34 -3.16
CA SER A 117 -4.06 11.72 -2.93
C SER A 117 -2.54 11.82 -2.91
N PHE A 118 -1.83 10.78 -2.46
CA PHE A 118 -0.39 10.83 -2.23
C PHE A 118 0.45 10.08 -3.26
N CYS A 119 -0.19 9.29 -4.13
CA CYS A 119 0.50 8.56 -5.18
C CYS A 119 0.10 9.07 -6.56
N ASP A 120 0.99 8.90 -7.53
CA ASP A 120 0.70 9.25 -8.92
C ASP A 120 -0.34 8.31 -9.51
N LYS A 121 -0.35 7.05 -9.04
CA LYS A 121 -1.29 6.05 -9.50
C LYS A 121 -1.53 5.01 -8.42
N VAL A 122 -2.77 4.58 -8.28
CA VAL A 122 -3.16 3.48 -7.40
C VAL A 122 -3.98 2.49 -8.22
N LYS A 123 -3.54 1.24 -8.23
CA LYS A 123 -4.26 0.14 -8.88
C LYS A 123 -4.68 -0.87 -7.83
N VAL A 124 -5.88 -1.38 -7.94
CA VAL A 124 -6.39 -2.42 -7.05
C VAL A 124 -6.86 -3.60 -7.87
N LYS A 125 -6.33 -4.78 -7.56
CA LYS A 125 -6.80 -6.05 -8.09
C LYS A 125 -7.27 -6.90 -6.94
N SER A 126 -8.45 -7.44 -7.04
CA SER A 126 -9.03 -8.25 -5.97
C SER A 126 -9.95 -9.32 -6.52
N GLU A 127 -9.98 -10.44 -5.82
CA GLU A 127 -10.87 -11.55 -6.11
C GLU A 127 -11.42 -12.06 -4.80
N VAL A 128 -12.75 -12.12 -4.69
CA VAL A 128 -13.43 -12.61 -3.49
C VAL A 128 -12.93 -14.02 -3.15
N GLY A 129 -12.55 -14.22 -1.89
CA GLY A 129 -12.02 -15.48 -1.40
C GLY A 129 -10.54 -15.73 -1.69
N LYS A 130 -9.88 -14.88 -2.46
CA LYS A 130 -8.46 -15.04 -2.81
C LYS A 130 -7.55 -13.91 -2.31
N GLY A 131 -8.08 -12.72 -2.15
CA GLY A 131 -7.33 -11.60 -1.60
C GLY A 131 -7.27 -10.37 -2.51
N THR A 132 -6.41 -9.44 -2.12
CA THR A 132 -6.30 -8.14 -2.75
C THR A 132 -4.84 -7.77 -2.96
N THR A 133 -4.52 -7.15 -4.09
CA THR A 133 -3.23 -6.53 -4.35
C THR A 133 -3.44 -5.06 -4.67
N VAL A 134 -2.83 -4.20 -3.88
CA VAL A 134 -2.79 -2.75 -4.13
C VAL A 134 -1.43 -2.41 -4.70
N THR A 135 -1.40 -1.71 -5.83
CA THR A 135 -0.17 -1.24 -6.46
C THR A 135 -0.14 0.27 -6.38
N LEU A 136 0.90 0.80 -5.73
CA LEU A 136 1.16 2.22 -5.57
C LEU A 136 2.31 2.61 -6.49
N GLU A 137 2.13 3.67 -7.28
CA GLU A 137 3.19 4.19 -8.14
C GLU A 137 3.43 5.65 -7.81
N LYS A 138 4.68 6.01 -7.62
CA LYS A 138 5.09 7.38 -7.37
C LYS A 138 6.47 7.62 -7.97
N THR A 139 6.62 8.71 -8.71
CA THR A 139 7.92 9.12 -9.24
C THR A 139 8.56 10.10 -8.29
N ILE A 140 9.75 9.77 -7.81
CA ILE A 140 10.56 10.67 -6.99
C ILE A 140 11.34 11.54 -7.96
N CYS A 141 10.99 12.82 -8.00
CA CYS A 141 11.57 13.75 -8.96
C CYS A 141 13.06 14.00 -8.70
N ARG A 142 13.83 14.00 -9.79
CA ARG A 142 15.24 14.35 -9.77
C ARG A 142 15.51 15.36 -10.85
N TYR A 143 16.46 16.25 -10.59
CA TYR A 143 16.89 17.30 -11.50
C TYR A 143 18.27 17.01 -12.04
#